data_dc34ae6d45b69eb3c4522d6bf2548cb6
#
_entry.id   dc34ae6d45b69eb3c4522d6bf2548cb6
#
_cell.length_a   1.000
_cell.length_b   1.000
_cell.length_c   1.000
_cell.angle_alpha   90.00
_cell.angle_beta   90.00
_cell.angle_gamma   90.00
#
_symmetry.space_group_name_H-M   'P 1'
#
loop_
_entity.id
_entity.type
_entity.pdbx_description
1 polymer ?
#
loop_
_entity_poly.entity_id
_entity_poly.type
_entity_poly.pdbx_seq_one_letter_code
_entity_poly.pdbx_strand_id
1 'polypeptide(L)'
;MKTALCTRLGIELPIVQAPMGGAVGPALAAAVCNARGLGMLVLWRADADTMRRQIRETRALTSRPFGVNLNLDFPQEERLAVCLEERVPIISFFWRDPIHLVPRAKEGGAIVMHTVGSAADAKRAIDAGVDIVVAQGWDAGGHVRGTVATMPLIPAVVDAVSPAPVVAAGGIADGRGLAAALALGAAGAWIGTRFLASNEAAIHPRYREPILQANETDTIYLEDLFDVRWPNAPHRTLRNQTVRTWEATGRPPSGKRPGEGEVIGKSRSIGPIVRYQSYTPGADVECDIDAMSLWAGQSVGLVSKPQSAADIVREIVEQADSILRRLP
;
A
#
# COMPACT_ATOMS: atom_id res chain seq x y z
N MET A 1 -8.45 -12.69 17.65
CA MET A 1 -8.41 -13.23 16.24
C MET A 1 -6.95 -13.51 15.88
N LYS A 2 -6.51 -14.76 15.96
CA LYS A 2 -5.10 -15.14 15.68
C LYS A 2 -5.06 -16.02 14.42
N THR A 3 -4.26 -15.65 13.42
CA THR A 3 -4.15 -16.34 12.13
C THR A 3 -2.72 -16.83 11.88
N ALA A 4 -2.50 -17.58 10.79
CA ALA A 4 -1.17 -18.00 10.34
C ALA A 4 -0.25 -16.79 10.06
N LEU A 5 -0.79 -15.68 9.54
CA LEU A 5 -0.08 -14.42 9.34
C LEU A 5 0.45 -13.88 10.68
N CYS A 6 -0.40 -13.85 11.71
CA CYS A 6 0.00 -13.35 13.03
C CYS A 6 1.17 -14.16 13.61
N THR A 7 1.09 -15.47 13.50
CA THR A 7 2.16 -16.37 13.97
C THR A 7 3.46 -16.17 13.20
N ARG A 8 3.37 -16.05 11.86
CA ARG A 8 4.56 -15.88 11.01
C ARG A 8 5.26 -14.55 11.21
N LEU A 9 4.51 -13.46 11.37
CA LEU A 9 5.05 -12.10 11.50
C LEU A 9 5.34 -11.66 12.94
N GLY A 10 4.94 -12.44 13.95
CA GLY A 10 5.07 -12.03 15.35
C GLY A 10 4.13 -10.87 15.75
N ILE A 11 2.98 -10.75 15.08
CA ILE A 11 1.95 -9.75 15.37
C ILE A 11 0.72 -10.40 16.04
N GLU A 12 -0.13 -9.60 16.66
CA GLU A 12 -1.30 -10.13 17.38
C GLU A 12 -2.60 -10.04 16.57
N LEU A 13 -2.69 -9.06 15.66
CA LEU A 13 -3.89 -8.78 14.86
C LEU A 13 -3.58 -8.90 13.37
N PRO A 14 -4.46 -9.51 12.56
CA PRO A 14 -4.19 -9.81 11.16
C PRO A 14 -4.39 -8.58 10.25
N ILE A 15 -3.82 -7.46 10.65
CA ILE A 15 -3.87 -6.17 9.93
C ILE A 15 -2.45 -5.75 9.54
N VAL A 16 -2.27 -5.45 8.27
CA VAL A 16 -1.06 -4.83 7.73
C VAL A 16 -1.43 -3.46 7.14
N GLN A 17 -0.78 -2.41 7.57
CA GLN A 17 -0.90 -1.10 6.92
C GLN A 17 -0.10 -1.14 5.62
N ALA A 18 -0.77 -0.87 4.51
CA ALA A 18 -0.17 -0.88 3.17
C ALA A 18 0.92 0.19 3.03
N PRO A 19 2.03 -0.10 2.33
CA PRO A 19 3.06 0.89 2.03
C PRO A 19 2.52 1.92 1.04
N MET A 20 2.27 3.13 1.51
CA MET A 20 1.75 4.25 0.72
C MET A 20 2.84 5.32 0.60
N GLY A 21 3.49 5.40 -0.56
CA GLY A 21 4.57 6.35 -0.82
C GLY A 21 4.11 7.79 -0.56
N GLY A 22 4.89 8.57 0.19
CA GLY A 22 4.55 9.94 0.59
C GLY A 22 3.54 10.08 1.73
N ALA A 23 2.80 9.01 2.08
CA ALA A 23 1.81 9.04 3.16
C ALA A 23 2.28 8.32 4.43
N VAL A 24 3.21 7.38 4.30
CA VAL A 24 3.74 6.59 5.43
C VAL A 24 5.12 7.07 5.82
N GLY A 25 5.25 7.43 7.09
CA GLY A 25 6.52 7.66 7.76
C GLY A 25 6.62 6.83 9.04
N PRO A 26 7.70 7.02 9.83
CA PRO A 26 7.93 6.29 11.10
C PRO A 26 6.74 6.36 12.06
N ALA A 27 6.07 7.51 12.16
CA ALA A 27 4.93 7.71 13.07
C ALA A 27 3.77 6.76 12.75
N LEU A 28 3.31 6.68 11.49
CA LEU A 28 2.21 5.79 11.11
C LEU A 28 2.61 4.33 11.23
N ALA A 29 3.78 3.95 10.72
CA ALA A 29 4.24 2.57 10.81
C ALA A 29 4.32 2.09 12.27
N ALA A 30 4.94 2.87 13.16
CA ALA A 30 5.04 2.55 14.58
C ALA A 30 3.67 2.53 15.28
N ALA A 31 2.76 3.46 14.97
CA ALA A 31 1.43 3.49 15.56
C ALA A 31 0.63 2.21 15.26
N VAL A 32 0.70 1.70 14.01
CA VAL A 32 0.05 0.43 13.65
C VAL A 32 0.72 -0.76 14.35
N CYS A 33 2.06 -0.78 14.47
CA CYS A 33 2.76 -1.81 15.22
C CYS A 33 2.37 -1.81 16.70
N ASN A 34 2.30 -0.63 17.33
CA ASN A 34 1.87 -0.47 18.72
C ASN A 34 0.39 -0.87 18.93
N ALA A 35 -0.44 -0.73 17.89
CA ALA A 35 -1.80 -1.24 17.83
C ALA A 35 -1.88 -2.76 17.54
N ARG A 36 -0.73 -3.49 17.56
CA ARG A 36 -0.60 -4.95 17.41
C ARG A 36 -0.78 -5.49 16.00
N GLY A 37 -0.89 -4.62 14.98
CA GLY A 37 -0.79 -4.95 13.56
C GLY A 37 0.65 -4.88 13.05
N LEU A 38 0.82 -4.79 11.73
CA LEU A 38 2.10 -4.57 11.07
C LEU A 38 2.10 -3.23 10.33
N GLY A 39 2.98 -2.32 10.71
CA GLY A 39 3.29 -1.11 9.94
C GLY A 39 4.38 -1.37 8.91
N MET A 40 4.26 -0.75 7.73
CA MET A 40 5.18 -0.91 6.61
C MET A 40 5.74 0.44 6.17
N LEU A 41 7.06 0.65 6.28
CA LEU A 41 7.74 1.80 5.69
C LEU A 41 7.85 1.67 4.16
N VAL A 42 7.97 2.80 3.49
CA VAL A 42 8.11 2.89 2.02
C VAL A 42 9.44 3.56 1.70
N LEU A 43 10.47 2.77 1.34
CA LEU A 43 11.83 3.28 1.23
C LEU A 43 12.47 3.06 -0.16
N TRP A 44 11.74 2.63 -1.15
CA TRP A 44 12.23 2.23 -2.45
C TRP A 44 12.83 3.36 -3.33
N ARG A 45 12.65 4.64 -2.95
CA ARG A 45 13.30 5.82 -3.56
C ARG A 45 14.26 6.55 -2.62
N ALA A 46 14.31 6.15 -1.36
CA ALA A 46 15.17 6.78 -0.38
C ALA A 46 16.66 6.43 -0.63
N ASP A 47 17.54 7.36 -0.33
CA ASP A 47 18.97 7.08 -0.19
C ASP A 47 19.28 6.30 1.10
N ALA A 48 20.48 5.76 1.20
CA ALA A 48 20.88 4.91 2.32
C ALA A 48 20.77 5.61 3.69
N ASP A 49 21.13 6.89 3.77
CA ASP A 49 21.10 7.63 5.04
C ASP A 49 19.68 7.96 5.48
N THR A 50 18.81 8.31 4.54
CA THR A 50 17.38 8.49 4.78
C THR A 50 16.72 7.18 5.22
N MET A 51 17.08 6.05 4.59
CA MET A 51 16.60 4.73 5.00
C MET A 51 17.01 4.40 6.43
N ARG A 52 18.30 4.51 6.77
CA ARG A 52 18.80 4.26 8.12
C ARG A 52 18.11 5.15 9.16
N ARG A 53 17.96 6.43 8.86
CA ARG A 53 17.26 7.38 9.74
C ARG A 53 15.83 6.93 9.99
N GLN A 54 15.02 6.68 8.96
CA GLN A 54 13.61 6.29 9.12
C GLN A 54 13.43 4.94 9.81
N ILE A 55 14.29 3.95 9.53
CA ILE A 55 14.28 2.65 10.20
C ILE A 55 14.57 2.83 11.70
N ARG A 56 15.59 3.62 12.06
CA ARG A 56 15.96 3.88 13.46
C ARG A 56 14.92 4.70 14.21
N GLU A 57 14.32 5.71 13.57
CA GLU A 57 13.19 6.47 14.11
C GLU A 57 11.99 5.55 14.38
N THR A 58 11.65 4.66 13.46
CA THR A 58 10.57 3.68 13.68
C THR A 58 10.88 2.78 14.88
N ARG A 59 12.11 2.29 14.96
CA ARG A 59 12.57 1.43 16.09
C ARG A 59 12.57 2.17 17.43
N ALA A 60 12.79 3.47 17.44
CA ALA A 60 12.67 4.28 18.65
C ALA A 60 11.21 4.47 19.11
N LEU A 61 10.25 4.40 18.19
CA LEU A 61 8.81 4.57 18.46
C LEU A 61 8.08 3.27 18.79
N THR A 62 8.67 2.09 18.45
CA THR A 62 8.06 0.78 18.72
C THR A 62 9.10 -0.30 18.91
N SER A 63 8.87 -1.19 19.89
CA SER A 63 9.64 -2.43 20.06
C SER A 63 9.07 -3.61 19.27
N ARG A 64 7.94 -3.43 18.57
CA ARG A 64 7.26 -4.46 17.79
C ARG A 64 7.84 -4.59 16.39
N PRO A 65 7.68 -5.74 15.70
CA PRO A 65 8.15 -5.90 14.34
C PRO A 65 7.44 -4.91 13.40
N PHE A 66 8.21 -4.37 12.46
CA PHE A 66 7.72 -3.56 11.33
C PHE A 66 8.37 -4.04 10.03
N GLY A 67 7.83 -3.65 8.90
CA GLY A 67 8.37 -4.02 7.60
C GLY A 67 8.82 -2.83 6.76
N VAL A 68 9.59 -3.14 5.72
CA VAL A 68 10.00 -2.19 4.66
C VAL A 68 9.54 -2.71 3.31
N ASN A 69 8.95 -1.83 2.51
CA ASN A 69 8.55 -2.13 1.14
C ASN A 69 9.59 -1.58 0.15
N LEU A 70 9.95 -2.43 -0.83
CA LEU A 70 10.84 -2.15 -1.93
C LEU A 70 10.13 -2.44 -3.26
N ASN A 71 10.17 -1.47 -4.20
CA ASN A 71 9.52 -1.58 -5.50
C ASN A 71 10.53 -2.01 -6.56
N LEU A 72 10.33 -3.18 -7.14
CA LEU A 72 11.25 -3.84 -8.07
C LEU A 72 11.24 -3.26 -9.51
N ASP A 73 10.41 -2.27 -9.79
CA ASP A 73 10.50 -1.53 -11.06
C ASP A 73 11.72 -0.60 -11.09
N PHE A 74 12.43 -0.50 -9.97
CA PHE A 74 13.67 0.26 -9.78
C PHE A 74 14.72 -0.65 -9.12
N PRO A 75 16.04 -0.41 -9.35
CA PRO A 75 17.11 -1.16 -8.68
C PRO A 75 16.98 -1.09 -7.14
N GLN A 76 17.00 -2.23 -6.47
CA GLN A 76 16.78 -2.32 -5.01
C GLN A 76 17.92 -3.03 -4.25
N GLU A 77 18.98 -3.44 -4.90
CA GLU A 77 20.07 -4.23 -4.32
C GLU A 77 20.75 -3.50 -3.15
N GLU A 78 21.02 -2.18 -3.32
CA GLU A 78 21.62 -1.35 -2.28
C GLU A 78 20.63 -1.10 -1.12
N ARG A 79 19.34 -0.87 -1.45
CA ARG A 79 18.30 -0.65 -0.44
C ARG A 79 18.03 -1.91 0.37
N LEU A 80 18.05 -3.07 -0.29
CA LEU A 80 17.98 -4.35 0.40
C LEU A 80 19.18 -4.52 1.34
N ALA A 81 20.39 -4.16 0.92
CA ALA A 81 21.58 -4.22 1.79
C ALA A 81 21.37 -3.37 3.06
N VAL A 82 20.91 -2.13 2.93
CA VAL A 82 20.61 -1.27 4.08
C VAL A 82 19.56 -1.88 5.01
N CYS A 83 18.49 -2.47 4.45
CA CYS A 83 17.49 -3.15 5.26
C CYS A 83 18.09 -4.30 6.08
N LEU A 84 19.00 -5.09 5.49
CA LEU A 84 19.65 -6.22 6.16
C LEU A 84 20.67 -5.75 7.19
N GLU A 85 21.49 -4.73 6.90
CA GLU A 85 22.40 -4.10 7.86
C GLU A 85 21.65 -3.58 9.09
N GLU A 86 20.51 -2.93 8.88
CA GLU A 86 19.63 -2.44 9.95
C GLU A 86 18.73 -3.55 10.53
N ARG A 87 18.89 -4.81 10.12
CA ARG A 87 18.15 -5.97 10.63
C ARG A 87 16.62 -5.75 10.59
N VAL A 88 16.10 -5.29 9.47
CA VAL A 88 14.66 -5.17 9.24
C VAL A 88 14.05 -6.57 9.17
N PRO A 89 13.09 -6.90 10.04
CA PRO A 89 12.62 -8.29 10.16
C PRO A 89 11.70 -8.72 9.01
N ILE A 90 11.06 -7.78 8.31
CA ILE A 90 10.06 -8.07 7.27
C ILE A 90 10.33 -7.19 6.06
N ILE A 91 10.53 -7.80 4.89
CA ILE A 91 10.75 -7.11 3.62
C ILE A 91 9.62 -7.49 2.65
N SER A 92 8.95 -6.48 2.11
CA SER A 92 7.92 -6.67 1.10
C SER A 92 8.42 -6.17 -0.24
N PHE A 93 8.30 -7.00 -1.26
CA PHE A 93 8.54 -6.61 -2.63
C PHE A 93 7.23 -6.29 -3.36
N PHE A 94 7.30 -5.32 -4.25
CA PHE A 94 6.18 -4.91 -5.08
C PHE A 94 6.61 -4.78 -6.54
N TRP A 95 5.72 -5.03 -7.47
CA TRP A 95 5.86 -4.98 -8.94
C TRP A 95 6.53 -6.23 -9.49
N ARG A 96 7.68 -6.15 -10.13
CA ARG A 96 8.37 -7.23 -10.86
C ARG A 96 8.53 -8.54 -10.07
N ASP A 97 9.12 -9.54 -10.69
CA ASP A 97 9.43 -10.81 -10.05
C ASP A 97 10.60 -10.65 -9.05
N PRO A 98 10.44 -11.09 -7.78
CA PRO A 98 11.44 -10.90 -6.74
C PRO A 98 12.55 -11.97 -6.73
N ILE A 99 12.56 -12.92 -7.66
CA ILE A 99 13.36 -14.16 -7.63
C ILE A 99 14.83 -13.95 -7.28
N HIS A 100 15.46 -12.89 -7.79
CA HIS A 100 16.89 -12.63 -7.58
C HIS A 100 17.21 -11.94 -6.24
N LEU A 101 16.23 -11.34 -5.56
CA LEU A 101 16.43 -10.67 -4.26
C LEU A 101 15.95 -11.52 -3.07
N VAL A 102 15.05 -12.47 -3.29
CA VAL A 102 14.49 -13.32 -2.22
C VAL A 102 15.57 -14.11 -1.47
N PRO A 103 16.51 -14.83 -2.15
CA PRO A 103 17.54 -15.58 -1.44
C PRO A 103 18.35 -14.70 -0.50
N ARG A 104 18.83 -13.55 -0.97
CA ARG A 104 19.61 -12.59 -0.17
C ARG A 104 18.83 -12.04 1.02
N ALA A 105 17.53 -11.73 0.84
CA ALA A 105 16.67 -11.26 1.93
C ALA A 105 16.53 -12.35 3.02
N LYS A 106 16.33 -13.60 2.62
CA LYS A 106 16.20 -14.74 3.53
C LYS A 106 17.50 -15.11 4.24
N GLU A 107 18.62 -15.09 3.56
CA GLU A 107 19.95 -15.28 4.15
C GLU A 107 20.23 -14.23 5.23
N GLY A 108 19.75 -12.99 5.04
CA GLY A 108 19.78 -11.94 6.04
C GLY A 108 18.76 -12.09 7.19
N GLY A 109 17.97 -13.17 7.20
CA GLY A 109 17.01 -13.50 8.24
C GLY A 109 15.65 -12.81 8.13
N ALA A 110 15.36 -12.09 7.03
CA ALA A 110 14.09 -11.42 6.83
C ALA A 110 12.98 -12.38 6.39
N ILE A 111 11.76 -12.14 6.86
CA ILE A 111 10.54 -12.70 6.29
C ILE A 111 10.20 -11.92 5.02
N VAL A 112 9.98 -12.63 3.92
CA VAL A 112 9.74 -12.02 2.61
C VAL A 112 8.28 -12.07 2.24
N MET A 113 7.71 -10.90 1.91
CA MET A 113 6.36 -10.74 1.36
C MET A 113 6.45 -10.27 -0.09
N HIS A 114 5.50 -10.66 -0.94
CA HIS A 114 5.40 -10.16 -2.31
C HIS A 114 3.96 -9.93 -2.73
N THR A 115 3.73 -8.81 -3.46
CA THR A 115 2.40 -8.46 -3.97
C THR A 115 2.18 -9.02 -5.36
N VAL A 116 1.06 -9.71 -5.55
CA VAL A 116 0.67 -10.39 -6.79
C VAL A 116 -0.72 -9.96 -7.25
N GLY A 117 -0.98 -10.08 -8.56
CA GLY A 117 -2.28 -9.79 -9.17
C GLY A 117 -3.00 -11.04 -9.70
N SER A 118 -2.41 -12.24 -9.58
CA SER A 118 -3.00 -13.49 -10.07
C SER A 118 -2.49 -14.71 -9.30
N ALA A 119 -3.19 -15.84 -9.40
CA ALA A 119 -2.76 -17.13 -8.85
C ALA A 119 -1.45 -17.63 -9.50
N ALA A 120 -1.24 -17.35 -10.79
CA ALA A 120 -0.01 -17.71 -11.48
C ALA A 120 1.20 -16.92 -10.95
N ASP A 121 1.03 -15.59 -10.69
CA ASP A 121 2.04 -14.77 -10.04
C ASP A 121 2.37 -15.28 -8.64
N ALA A 122 1.34 -15.69 -7.89
CA ALA A 122 1.48 -16.22 -6.54
C ALA A 122 2.32 -17.50 -6.51
N LYS A 123 2.07 -18.46 -7.41
CA LYS A 123 2.89 -19.66 -7.54
C LYS A 123 4.35 -19.34 -7.80
N ARG A 124 4.63 -18.45 -8.77
CA ARG A 124 6.01 -18.04 -9.07
C ARG A 124 6.69 -17.38 -7.86
N ALA A 125 5.96 -16.57 -7.10
CA ALA A 125 6.49 -15.95 -5.89
C ALA A 125 6.87 -17.00 -4.82
N ILE A 126 6.02 -18.00 -4.59
CA ILE A 126 6.30 -19.08 -3.65
C ILE A 126 7.47 -19.95 -4.13
N ASP A 127 7.51 -20.29 -5.43
CA ASP A 127 8.62 -21.05 -6.03
C ASP A 127 9.95 -20.28 -5.91
N ALA A 128 9.92 -18.95 -5.93
CA ALA A 128 11.08 -18.10 -5.65
C ALA A 128 11.48 -18.04 -4.16
N GLY A 129 10.69 -18.61 -3.25
CA GLY A 129 10.96 -18.65 -1.81
C GLY A 129 10.31 -17.54 -0.98
N VAL A 130 9.34 -16.80 -1.53
CA VAL A 130 8.52 -15.84 -0.77
C VAL A 130 7.75 -16.55 0.34
N ASP A 131 7.71 -15.97 1.53
CA ASP A 131 7.07 -16.57 2.70
C ASP A 131 5.57 -16.25 2.79
N ILE A 132 5.16 -15.07 2.32
CA ILE A 132 3.79 -14.56 2.42
C ILE A 132 3.41 -13.83 1.12
N VAL A 133 2.27 -14.18 0.56
CA VAL A 133 1.75 -13.54 -0.65
C VAL A 133 0.72 -12.46 -0.30
N VAL A 134 0.84 -11.28 -0.90
CA VAL A 134 -0.17 -10.22 -0.81
C VAL A 134 -0.96 -10.20 -2.11
N ALA A 135 -2.20 -10.69 -2.07
CA ALA A 135 -3.09 -10.75 -3.23
C ALA A 135 -3.81 -9.40 -3.39
N GLN A 136 -3.35 -8.57 -4.34
CA GLN A 136 -3.90 -7.25 -4.58
C GLN A 136 -4.97 -7.28 -5.66
N GLY A 137 -6.22 -7.05 -5.26
CA GLY A 137 -7.35 -6.91 -6.18
C GLY A 137 -7.34 -5.60 -6.95
N TRP A 138 -8.02 -5.62 -8.11
CA TRP A 138 -8.15 -4.48 -9.03
C TRP A 138 -8.82 -3.24 -8.41
N ASP A 139 -9.61 -3.41 -7.38
CA ASP A 139 -10.29 -2.37 -6.58
C ASP A 139 -9.37 -1.62 -5.61
N ALA A 140 -8.08 -2.01 -5.50
CA ALA A 140 -7.08 -1.32 -4.70
C ALA A 140 -6.79 0.10 -5.21
N GLY A 141 -6.33 0.99 -4.32
CA GLY A 141 -5.84 2.33 -4.64
C GLY A 141 -4.34 2.37 -4.88
N GLY A 142 -3.86 3.47 -5.47
CA GLY A 142 -2.48 3.60 -5.89
C GLY A 142 -2.16 2.71 -7.09
N HIS A 143 -0.92 2.26 -7.20
CA HIS A 143 -0.54 1.37 -8.29
C HIS A 143 -1.13 -0.03 -8.10
N VAL A 144 -1.74 -0.58 -9.15
CA VAL A 144 -2.47 -1.83 -9.16
C VAL A 144 -1.88 -2.77 -10.21
N ARG A 145 -1.35 -3.90 -9.77
CA ARG A 145 -0.63 -4.82 -10.65
C ARG A 145 -1.56 -5.66 -11.55
N GLY A 146 -2.68 -6.11 -11.00
CA GLY A 146 -3.60 -7.03 -11.68
C GLY A 146 -4.94 -6.41 -12.04
N THR A 147 -5.74 -7.15 -12.79
CA THR A 147 -7.09 -6.74 -13.24
C THR A 147 -8.20 -7.59 -12.63
N VAL A 148 -7.87 -8.50 -11.71
CA VAL A 148 -8.84 -9.36 -11.02
C VAL A 148 -9.34 -8.64 -9.77
N ALA A 149 -10.66 -8.56 -9.57
CA ALA A 149 -11.26 -8.01 -8.37
C ALA A 149 -10.89 -8.83 -7.11
N THR A 150 -10.86 -8.19 -5.93
CA THR A 150 -10.42 -8.82 -4.67
C THR A 150 -11.20 -10.08 -4.35
N MET A 151 -12.53 -10.07 -4.50
CA MET A 151 -13.41 -11.18 -4.14
C MET A 151 -13.05 -12.51 -4.83
N PRO A 152 -12.89 -12.62 -6.17
CA PRO A 152 -12.45 -13.83 -6.84
C PRO A 152 -10.95 -14.09 -6.75
N LEU A 153 -10.11 -13.05 -6.58
CA LEU A 153 -8.66 -13.20 -6.52
C LEU A 153 -8.21 -13.97 -5.28
N ILE A 154 -8.79 -13.63 -4.11
CA ILE A 154 -8.33 -14.20 -2.84
C ILE A 154 -8.44 -15.72 -2.81
N PRO A 155 -9.60 -16.37 -3.05
CA PRO A 155 -9.68 -17.83 -3.04
C PRO A 155 -8.80 -18.47 -4.11
N ALA A 156 -8.72 -17.89 -5.31
CA ALA A 156 -7.86 -18.41 -6.38
C ALA A 156 -6.36 -18.40 -5.98
N VAL A 157 -5.90 -17.38 -5.26
CA VAL A 157 -4.52 -17.32 -4.75
C VAL A 157 -4.34 -18.27 -3.58
N VAL A 158 -5.28 -18.31 -2.63
CA VAL A 158 -5.23 -19.24 -1.48
C VAL A 158 -5.10 -20.68 -1.93
N ASP A 159 -5.96 -21.13 -2.86
CA ASP A 159 -5.94 -22.49 -3.40
C ASP A 159 -4.61 -22.79 -4.13
N ALA A 160 -4.05 -21.77 -4.81
CA ALA A 160 -2.84 -21.96 -5.60
C ALA A 160 -1.57 -22.10 -4.78
N VAL A 161 -1.51 -21.51 -3.56
CA VAL A 161 -0.28 -21.43 -2.77
C VAL A 161 -0.37 -22.05 -1.37
N SER A 162 -1.49 -22.69 -1.03
CA SER A 162 -1.63 -23.40 0.25
C SER A 162 -0.46 -24.36 0.48
N PRO A 163 0.17 -24.38 1.68
CA PRO A 163 -0.25 -23.75 2.94
C PRO A 163 0.35 -22.35 3.22
N ALA A 164 0.94 -21.66 2.25
CA ALA A 164 1.52 -20.34 2.45
C ALA A 164 0.45 -19.30 2.82
N PRO A 165 0.70 -18.40 3.80
CA PRO A 165 -0.25 -17.36 4.17
C PRO A 165 -0.51 -16.37 3.04
N VAL A 166 -1.77 -16.05 2.77
CA VAL A 166 -2.22 -15.04 1.82
C VAL A 166 -2.80 -13.85 2.58
N VAL A 167 -2.41 -12.63 2.21
CA VAL A 167 -2.95 -11.39 2.76
C VAL A 167 -3.78 -10.71 1.69
N ALA A 168 -5.03 -10.39 1.99
CA ALA A 168 -5.96 -9.74 1.06
C ALA A 168 -5.68 -8.23 0.98
N ALA A 169 -5.58 -7.66 -0.21
CA ALA A 169 -5.37 -6.24 -0.45
C ALA A 169 -6.35 -5.70 -1.51
N GLY A 170 -6.91 -4.51 -1.28
CA GLY A 170 -7.92 -3.89 -2.14
C GLY A 170 -9.33 -4.05 -1.60
N GLY A 171 -10.14 -3.00 -1.71
CA GLY A 171 -11.54 -3.00 -1.30
C GLY A 171 -11.82 -3.10 0.21
N ILE A 172 -10.82 -3.15 1.08
CA ILE A 172 -10.94 -3.37 2.52
C ILE A 172 -10.70 -2.06 3.28
N ALA A 173 -11.70 -1.59 4.04
CA ALA A 173 -11.57 -0.39 4.88
C ALA A 173 -12.18 -0.54 6.28
N ASP A 174 -12.97 -1.57 6.53
CA ASP A 174 -13.62 -1.86 7.82
C ASP A 174 -13.65 -3.35 8.14
N GLY A 175 -14.26 -3.73 9.26
CA GLY A 175 -14.31 -5.11 9.71
C GLY A 175 -15.16 -6.04 8.83
N ARG A 176 -16.07 -5.51 8.01
CA ARG A 176 -16.83 -6.32 7.02
C ARG A 176 -15.87 -6.87 5.96
N GLY A 177 -14.97 -6.01 5.46
CA GLY A 177 -13.95 -6.40 4.50
C GLY A 177 -12.94 -7.38 5.09
N LEU A 178 -12.49 -7.19 6.33
CA LEU A 178 -11.62 -8.14 7.02
C LEU A 178 -12.30 -9.49 7.22
N ALA A 179 -13.54 -9.51 7.70
CA ALA A 179 -14.32 -10.75 7.90
C ALA A 179 -14.49 -11.51 6.58
N ALA A 180 -14.84 -10.82 5.49
CA ALA A 180 -14.97 -11.41 4.16
C ALA A 180 -13.62 -11.97 3.66
N ALA A 181 -12.52 -11.24 3.82
CA ALA A 181 -11.18 -11.72 3.44
C ALA A 181 -10.79 -13.01 4.17
N LEU A 182 -11.06 -13.08 5.49
CA LEU A 182 -10.82 -14.28 6.31
C LEU A 182 -11.71 -15.45 5.88
N ALA A 183 -12.99 -15.20 5.58
CA ALA A 183 -13.92 -16.21 5.08
C ALA A 183 -13.51 -16.76 3.70
N LEU A 184 -12.85 -15.97 2.87
CA LEU A 184 -12.27 -16.38 1.58
C LEU A 184 -10.94 -17.12 1.72
N GLY A 185 -10.46 -17.35 2.94
CA GLY A 185 -9.22 -18.09 3.22
C GLY A 185 -7.97 -17.23 3.39
N ALA A 186 -8.05 -15.90 3.29
CA ALA A 186 -6.92 -15.04 3.60
C ALA A 186 -6.52 -15.14 5.08
N ALA A 187 -5.24 -14.96 5.38
CA ALA A 187 -4.72 -14.94 6.74
C ALA A 187 -4.70 -13.54 7.36
N GLY A 188 -5.12 -12.50 6.64
CA GLY A 188 -5.19 -11.12 7.11
C GLY A 188 -5.49 -10.13 5.98
N ALA A 189 -5.50 -8.85 6.32
CA ALA A 189 -5.78 -7.76 5.39
C ALA A 189 -4.64 -6.74 5.32
N TRP A 190 -4.35 -6.28 4.09
CA TRP A 190 -3.41 -5.24 3.75
C TRP A 190 -4.19 -3.99 3.34
N ILE A 191 -4.22 -2.98 4.21
CA ILE A 191 -5.16 -1.87 4.15
C ILE A 191 -4.41 -0.56 3.86
N GLY A 192 -4.78 0.13 2.77
CA GLY A 192 -4.19 1.41 2.39
C GLY A 192 -5.11 2.60 2.68
N THR A 193 -6.13 2.81 1.84
CA THR A 193 -6.98 4.01 1.79
C THR A 193 -7.54 4.40 3.16
N ARG A 194 -7.92 3.44 4.00
CA ARG A 194 -8.41 3.71 5.35
C ARG A 194 -7.36 4.40 6.23
N PHE A 195 -6.09 4.03 6.10
CA PHE A 195 -5.00 4.64 6.86
C PHE A 195 -4.57 6.02 6.34
N LEU A 196 -4.97 6.45 5.13
CA LEU A 196 -4.82 7.85 4.70
C LEU A 196 -5.59 8.82 5.61
N ALA A 197 -6.70 8.36 6.19
CA ALA A 197 -7.47 9.14 7.17
C ALA A 197 -6.91 9.07 8.60
N SER A 198 -5.78 8.37 8.83
CA SER A 198 -5.17 8.34 10.16
C SER A 198 -4.53 9.68 10.52
N ASN A 199 -4.50 9.99 11.82
CA ASN A 199 -3.86 11.19 12.33
C ASN A 199 -2.34 11.20 12.06
N GLU A 200 -1.74 10.01 12.02
CA GLU A 200 -0.30 9.78 11.83
C GLU A 200 0.12 9.73 10.35
N ALA A 201 -0.83 9.77 9.41
CA ALA A 201 -0.50 9.81 7.98
C ALA A 201 0.14 11.15 7.58
N ALA A 202 1.29 11.08 6.92
CA ALA A 202 2.07 12.24 6.50
C ALA A 202 1.55 12.87 5.18
N ILE A 203 0.24 12.94 5.00
CA ILE A 203 -0.40 13.50 3.81
C ILE A 203 -0.76 14.98 4.00
N HIS A 204 -0.87 15.68 2.88
CA HIS A 204 -1.35 17.06 2.86
C HIS A 204 -2.82 17.14 3.32
N PRO A 205 -3.24 18.11 4.17
CA PRO A 205 -4.62 18.22 4.65
C PRO A 205 -5.66 18.29 3.51
N ARG A 206 -5.39 19.02 2.43
CA ARG A 206 -6.25 19.12 1.23
C ARG A 206 -6.30 17.82 0.40
N TYR A 207 -5.49 16.81 0.70
CA TYR A 207 -5.65 15.45 0.17
C TYR A 207 -6.54 14.60 1.08
N ARG A 208 -6.44 14.80 2.41
CA ARG A 208 -7.28 14.06 3.37
C ARG A 208 -8.77 14.39 3.19
N GLU A 209 -9.08 15.65 2.91
CA GLU A 209 -10.47 16.12 2.78
C GLU A 209 -11.26 15.36 1.71
N PRO A 210 -10.84 15.24 0.43
CA PRO A 210 -11.56 14.46 -0.57
C PRO A 210 -11.61 12.96 -0.23
N ILE A 211 -10.64 12.39 0.48
CA ILE A 211 -10.72 11.00 0.96
C ILE A 211 -11.92 10.80 1.91
N LEU A 212 -12.23 11.78 2.75
CA LEU A 212 -13.33 11.70 3.72
C LEU A 212 -14.71 12.01 3.10
N GLN A 213 -14.74 12.57 1.90
CA GLN A 213 -15.97 12.98 1.21
C GLN A 213 -16.34 12.08 0.04
N ALA A 214 -15.38 11.29 -0.46
CA ALA A 214 -15.56 10.47 -1.65
C ALA A 214 -16.45 9.26 -1.41
N ASN A 215 -17.20 8.89 -2.44
CA ASN A 215 -17.94 7.63 -2.54
C ASN A 215 -17.14 6.57 -3.32
N GLU A 216 -17.61 5.35 -3.35
CA GLU A 216 -17.00 4.22 -4.06
C GLU A 216 -16.87 4.45 -5.58
N THR A 217 -17.73 5.30 -6.16
CA THR A 217 -17.75 5.64 -7.58
C THR A 217 -16.81 6.79 -7.96
N ASP A 218 -16.24 7.50 -6.98
CA ASP A 218 -15.39 8.67 -7.21
C ASP A 218 -13.94 8.31 -7.58
N THR A 219 -13.62 7.03 -7.64
CA THR A 219 -12.31 6.56 -8.10
C THR A 219 -12.33 6.17 -9.57
N ILE A 220 -11.16 6.26 -10.20
CA ILE A 220 -10.96 5.80 -11.58
C ILE A 220 -9.67 4.97 -11.67
N TYR A 221 -9.74 3.82 -12.39
CA TYR A 221 -8.56 3.06 -12.77
C TYR A 221 -8.03 3.61 -14.11
N LEU A 222 -6.73 3.80 -14.17
CA LEU A 222 -6.02 4.40 -15.30
C LEU A 222 -4.75 3.59 -15.57
N GLU A 223 -4.44 3.39 -16.84
CA GLU A 223 -3.26 2.62 -17.25
C GLU A 223 -2.00 3.50 -17.27
N ASP A 224 -2.13 4.77 -17.67
CA ASP A 224 -0.99 5.61 -18.05
C ASP A 224 -1.16 7.12 -17.78
N LEU A 225 -2.07 7.58 -16.91
CA LEU A 225 -2.28 9.03 -16.74
C LEU A 225 -1.21 9.67 -15.82
N PHE A 226 -1.04 9.18 -14.61
CA PHE A 226 0.00 9.67 -13.69
C PHE A 226 1.28 8.85 -13.84
N ASP A 227 1.91 8.95 -15.01
CA ASP A 227 3.01 8.09 -15.47
C ASP A 227 4.39 8.77 -15.47
N VAL A 228 4.45 10.10 -15.26
CA VAL A 228 5.71 10.82 -15.18
C VAL A 228 6.53 10.29 -14.00
N ARG A 229 7.76 9.86 -14.27
CA ARG A 229 8.71 9.15 -13.40
C ARG A 229 8.34 7.70 -13.02
N TRP A 230 7.21 7.17 -13.48
CA TRP A 230 6.88 5.75 -13.38
C TRP A 230 5.90 5.35 -14.50
N PRO A 231 6.39 5.16 -15.72
CA PRO A 231 5.58 4.75 -16.86
C PRO A 231 5.16 3.28 -16.79
N ASN A 232 4.11 2.92 -17.53
CA ASN A 232 3.58 1.56 -17.62
C ASN A 232 3.21 0.97 -16.24
N ALA A 233 2.70 1.81 -15.36
CA ALA A 233 2.31 1.46 -14.00
C ALA A 233 0.83 1.79 -13.76
N PRO A 234 -0.10 0.89 -14.11
CA PRO A 234 -1.52 1.07 -13.89
C PRO A 234 -1.85 1.44 -12.44
N HIS A 235 -2.84 2.30 -12.27
CA HIS A 235 -3.13 2.87 -10.96
C HIS A 235 -4.60 3.27 -10.79
N ARG A 236 -5.03 3.43 -9.54
CA ARG A 236 -6.35 3.97 -9.19
C ARG A 236 -6.22 5.20 -8.31
N THR A 237 -6.96 6.24 -8.67
CA THR A 237 -6.96 7.55 -8.00
C THR A 237 -8.39 8.09 -7.88
N LEU A 238 -8.61 9.12 -7.06
CA LEU A 238 -9.82 9.92 -7.11
C LEU A 238 -9.90 10.69 -8.44
N ARG A 239 -11.12 10.95 -8.91
CA ARG A 239 -11.38 11.86 -10.07
C ARG A 239 -11.13 13.30 -9.64
N ASN A 240 -9.91 13.75 -9.82
CA ASN A 240 -9.45 15.10 -9.50
C ASN A 240 -9.51 16.03 -10.73
N GLN A 241 -9.04 17.27 -10.59
CA GLN A 241 -9.02 18.25 -11.67
C GLN A 241 -8.25 17.74 -12.91
N THR A 242 -7.08 17.13 -12.73
CA THR A 242 -6.26 16.61 -13.84
C THR A 242 -7.02 15.51 -14.61
N VAL A 243 -7.66 14.57 -13.90
CA VAL A 243 -8.47 13.52 -14.52
C VAL A 243 -9.65 14.12 -15.29
N ARG A 244 -10.41 15.02 -14.66
CA ARG A 244 -11.58 15.68 -15.31
C ARG A 244 -11.18 16.46 -16.57
N THR A 245 -10.08 17.21 -16.51
CA THR A 245 -9.56 17.97 -17.66
C THR A 245 -9.13 17.04 -18.80
N TRP A 246 -8.43 15.97 -18.48
CA TRP A 246 -8.00 14.98 -19.46
C TRP A 246 -9.21 14.26 -20.11
N GLU A 247 -10.22 13.87 -19.32
CA GLU A 247 -11.46 13.29 -19.84
C GLU A 247 -12.22 14.27 -20.75
N ALA A 248 -12.36 15.54 -20.33
CA ALA A 248 -13.07 16.58 -21.10
C ALA A 248 -12.40 16.91 -22.46
N THR A 249 -11.10 16.66 -22.58
CA THR A 249 -10.34 16.85 -23.83
C THR A 249 -10.23 15.59 -24.69
N GLY A 250 -11.02 14.55 -24.40
CA GLY A 250 -11.08 13.32 -25.19
C GLY A 250 -9.98 12.31 -24.88
N ARG A 251 -9.39 12.37 -23.68
CA ARG A 251 -8.38 11.44 -23.19
C ARG A 251 -7.14 11.33 -24.09
N PRO A 252 -6.48 12.44 -24.43
CA PRO A 252 -5.32 12.41 -25.31
C PRO A 252 -4.17 11.59 -24.69
N PRO A 253 -3.34 10.92 -25.53
CA PRO A 253 -2.21 10.13 -25.06
C PRO A 253 -1.09 11.00 -24.50
N SER A 254 -0.13 10.36 -23.81
CA SER A 254 1.10 11.00 -23.33
C SER A 254 1.81 11.76 -24.48
N GLY A 255 2.34 12.93 -24.18
CA GLY A 255 2.90 13.89 -25.13
C GLY A 255 1.87 14.87 -25.74
N LYS A 256 0.56 14.67 -25.49
CA LYS A 256 -0.53 15.54 -25.98
C LYS A 256 -1.54 15.92 -24.90
N ARG A 257 -1.26 15.59 -23.63
CA ARG A 257 -2.18 15.83 -22.50
C ARG A 257 -2.21 17.32 -22.13
N PRO A 258 -3.35 17.87 -21.68
CA PRO A 258 -3.46 19.27 -21.26
C PRO A 258 -2.48 19.63 -20.13
N GLY A 259 -1.65 20.65 -20.34
CA GLY A 259 -0.67 21.11 -19.33
C GLY A 259 0.45 20.10 -19.04
N GLU A 260 0.74 19.20 -19.94
CA GLU A 260 1.84 18.23 -19.79
C GLU A 260 3.18 18.95 -19.69
N GLY A 261 3.98 18.56 -18.66
CA GLY A 261 5.27 19.23 -18.36
C GLY A 261 5.13 20.53 -17.57
N GLU A 262 3.93 21.03 -17.31
CA GLU A 262 3.71 22.20 -16.46
C GLU A 262 4.14 21.91 -15.02
N VAL A 263 4.92 22.83 -14.42
CA VAL A 263 5.24 22.78 -12.99
C VAL A 263 4.03 23.26 -12.21
N ILE A 264 3.39 22.37 -11.47
CA ILE A 264 2.18 22.65 -10.67
C ILE A 264 2.48 22.98 -9.20
N GLY A 265 3.73 22.85 -8.79
CA GLY A 265 4.17 23.16 -7.44
C GLY A 265 5.55 22.60 -7.12
N LYS A 266 5.85 22.51 -5.84
CA LYS A 266 7.14 22.01 -5.34
C LYS A 266 6.96 21.19 -4.06
N SER A 267 7.89 20.29 -3.80
CA SER A 267 8.09 19.60 -2.52
C SER A 267 9.50 19.89 -2.00
N ARG A 268 9.65 20.00 -0.70
CA ARG A 268 10.98 20.16 -0.08
C ARG A 268 11.86 18.94 -0.29
N SER A 269 11.25 17.76 -0.42
CA SER A 269 11.98 16.48 -0.55
C SER A 269 12.40 16.15 -1.98
N ILE A 270 11.64 16.57 -3.02
CA ILE A 270 11.90 16.18 -4.42
C ILE A 270 12.06 17.36 -5.40
N GLY A 271 11.89 18.61 -4.92
CA GLY A 271 11.94 19.80 -5.78
C GLY A 271 10.65 20.03 -6.59
N PRO A 272 10.73 20.50 -7.83
CA PRO A 272 9.57 20.80 -8.66
C PRO A 272 8.70 19.57 -8.91
N ILE A 273 7.38 19.76 -8.84
CA ILE A 273 6.35 18.76 -9.17
C ILE A 273 5.72 19.16 -10.49
N VAL A 274 5.71 18.26 -11.45
CA VAL A 274 5.07 18.50 -12.74
C VAL A 274 3.71 17.77 -12.82
N ARG A 275 2.81 18.30 -13.65
CA ARG A 275 1.53 17.67 -13.91
C ARG A 275 1.72 16.24 -14.42
N TYR A 276 0.83 15.33 -14.07
CA TYR A 276 0.92 13.88 -14.37
C TYR A 276 2.05 13.12 -13.66
N GLN A 277 2.77 13.75 -12.72
CA GLN A 277 3.78 13.04 -11.97
C GLN A 277 3.15 12.04 -10.98
N SER A 278 3.68 10.81 -10.98
CA SER A 278 3.35 9.79 -9.99
C SER A 278 3.96 10.17 -8.62
N TYR A 279 3.29 11.06 -7.89
CA TYR A 279 3.75 11.53 -6.59
C TYR A 279 2.58 11.87 -5.66
N THR A 280 2.60 11.29 -4.46
CA THR A 280 1.55 11.50 -3.44
C THR A 280 1.69 12.88 -2.80
N PRO A 281 0.60 13.64 -2.62
CA PRO A 281 0.64 14.90 -1.88
C PRO A 281 0.98 14.68 -0.40
N GLY A 282 2.27 14.79 -0.07
CA GLY A 282 2.77 14.74 1.30
C GLY A 282 2.61 16.08 2.02
N ALA A 283 2.88 16.11 3.33
CA ALA A 283 2.75 17.30 4.16
C ALA A 283 3.76 18.44 3.82
N ASP A 284 4.82 18.10 3.06
CA ASP A 284 5.86 19.04 2.63
C ASP A 284 5.59 19.70 1.26
N VAL A 285 4.45 19.40 0.64
CA VAL A 285 4.08 19.85 -0.71
C VAL A 285 3.42 21.23 -0.67
N GLU A 286 3.89 22.12 -1.53
CA GLU A 286 3.28 23.42 -1.83
C GLU A 286 2.83 23.41 -3.31
N CYS A 287 1.58 23.02 -3.56
CA CYS A 287 1.09 22.72 -4.90
C CYS A 287 -0.44 22.87 -5.00
N ASP A 288 -0.95 22.93 -6.22
CA ASP A 288 -2.35 22.62 -6.48
C ASP A 288 -2.62 21.14 -6.24
N ILE A 289 -3.11 20.80 -5.06
CA ILE A 289 -3.29 19.42 -4.61
C ILE A 289 -4.31 18.68 -5.47
N ASP A 290 -5.37 19.36 -5.96
CA ASP A 290 -6.37 18.74 -6.86
C ASP A 290 -5.81 18.43 -8.27
N ALA A 291 -4.61 18.94 -8.59
CA ALA A 291 -3.91 18.59 -9.82
C ALA A 291 -2.99 17.36 -9.67
N MET A 292 -2.71 16.90 -8.46
CA MET A 292 -1.81 15.78 -8.17
C MET A 292 -2.54 14.43 -8.18
N SER A 293 -1.79 13.32 -8.19
CA SER A 293 -2.36 11.97 -8.01
C SER A 293 -2.92 11.79 -6.59
N LEU A 294 -4.22 11.61 -6.48
CA LEU A 294 -4.94 11.40 -5.22
C LEU A 294 -5.30 9.92 -5.07
N TRP A 295 -4.31 9.10 -4.72
CA TRP A 295 -4.45 7.65 -4.68
C TRP A 295 -5.53 7.17 -3.72
N ALA A 296 -6.54 6.44 -4.21
CA ALA A 296 -7.59 5.85 -3.39
C ALA A 296 -8.19 4.62 -4.07
N GLY A 297 -8.46 3.56 -3.30
CA GLY A 297 -9.21 2.40 -3.75
C GLY A 297 -10.72 2.60 -3.65
N GLN A 298 -11.50 1.67 -4.20
CA GLN A 298 -12.96 1.75 -4.19
C GLN A 298 -13.58 1.70 -2.80
N SER A 299 -12.84 1.20 -1.79
CA SER A 299 -13.28 1.27 -0.39
C SER A 299 -13.24 2.68 0.22
N VAL A 300 -12.87 3.72 -0.55
CA VAL A 300 -12.85 5.12 -0.06
C VAL A 300 -14.19 5.56 0.51
N GLY A 301 -15.31 5.14 -0.09
CA GLY A 301 -16.66 5.43 0.41
C GLY A 301 -16.98 4.90 1.83
N LEU A 302 -16.10 4.04 2.37
CA LEU A 302 -16.20 3.56 3.75
C LEU A 302 -15.32 4.36 4.73
N VAL A 303 -14.63 5.39 4.26
CA VAL A 303 -13.68 6.21 5.03
C VAL A 303 -14.33 7.55 5.36
N SER A 304 -15.01 7.66 6.50
CA SER A 304 -15.87 8.82 6.81
C SER A 304 -15.32 9.76 7.89
N LYS A 305 -14.28 9.38 8.61
CA LYS A 305 -13.74 10.18 9.73
C LYS A 305 -12.24 10.00 9.91
N PRO A 306 -11.50 11.05 10.34
CA PRO A 306 -10.13 10.91 10.80
C PRO A 306 -10.12 10.21 12.17
N GLN A 307 -9.11 9.35 12.40
CA GLN A 307 -8.92 8.62 13.66
C GLN A 307 -7.43 8.36 13.88
N SER A 308 -7.04 7.96 15.11
CA SER A 308 -5.71 7.40 15.30
C SER A 308 -5.58 6.05 14.58
N ALA A 309 -4.37 5.69 14.15
CA ALA A 309 -4.11 4.37 13.57
C ALA A 309 -4.48 3.23 14.53
N ALA A 310 -4.32 3.45 15.82
CA ALA A 310 -4.71 2.50 16.86
C ALA A 310 -6.23 2.27 16.90
N ASP A 311 -7.03 3.35 16.80
CA ASP A 311 -8.49 3.24 16.78
C ASP A 311 -8.97 2.56 15.49
N ILE A 312 -8.33 2.85 14.35
CA ILE A 312 -8.63 2.19 13.07
C ILE A 312 -8.42 0.68 13.18
N VAL A 313 -7.27 0.24 13.68
CA VAL A 313 -6.97 -1.19 13.87
C VAL A 313 -7.97 -1.84 14.81
N ARG A 314 -8.25 -1.22 15.95
CA ARG A 314 -9.20 -1.74 16.94
C ARG A 314 -10.60 -1.88 16.35
N GLU A 315 -11.14 -0.82 15.76
CA GLU A 315 -12.47 -0.79 15.15
C GLU A 315 -12.66 -1.88 14.09
N ILE A 316 -11.69 -2.04 13.19
CA ILE A 316 -11.73 -3.07 12.15
C ILE A 316 -11.77 -4.48 12.75
N VAL A 317 -10.94 -4.76 13.74
CA VAL A 317 -10.83 -6.10 14.32
C VAL A 317 -12.06 -6.42 15.19
N GLU A 318 -12.52 -5.49 16.02
CA GLU A 318 -13.72 -5.68 16.85
C GLU A 318 -14.98 -5.92 15.98
N GLN A 319 -15.14 -5.14 14.92
CA GLN A 319 -16.25 -5.31 13.97
C GLN A 319 -16.15 -6.67 13.25
N ALA A 320 -14.97 -7.05 12.76
CA ALA A 320 -14.77 -8.33 12.09
C ALA A 320 -15.05 -9.52 13.03
N ASP A 321 -14.55 -9.49 14.27
CA ASP A 321 -14.80 -10.53 15.26
C ASP A 321 -16.30 -10.65 15.57
N SER A 322 -17.01 -9.52 15.72
CA SER A 322 -18.46 -9.52 15.91
C SER A 322 -19.22 -10.13 14.73
N ILE A 323 -18.79 -9.88 13.48
CA ILE A 323 -19.41 -10.44 12.28
C ILE A 323 -19.19 -11.96 12.23
N LEU A 324 -17.93 -12.40 12.38
CA LEU A 324 -17.58 -13.82 12.28
C LEU A 324 -18.26 -14.69 13.33
N ARG A 325 -18.51 -14.14 14.54
CA ARG A 325 -19.26 -14.84 15.60
C ARG A 325 -20.75 -14.97 15.32
N ARG A 326 -21.31 -14.17 14.41
CA ARG A 326 -22.75 -14.20 14.05
C ARG A 326 -23.03 -15.04 12.80
N LEU A 327 -22.00 -15.40 12.05
CA LEU A 327 -22.18 -16.32 10.93
C LEU A 327 -22.50 -17.70 11.49
N PRO A 328 -23.53 -18.39 10.94
CA PRO A 328 -23.99 -19.69 11.43
C PRO A 328 -22.94 -20.78 11.29
#